data_455612b705cfb1472168def8e2b63e9d
#
_entry.id   455612b705cfb1472168def8e2b63e9d
#
_cell.length_a   1.000
_cell.length_b   1.000
_cell.length_c   1.000
_cell.angle_alpha   90.00
_cell.angle_beta   90.00
_cell.angle_gamma   90.00
#
_symmetry.space_group_name_H-M   'P 1'
#
loop_
_entity.id
_entity.type
_entity.pdbx_description
1 polymer ?
#
loop_
_entity_poly.entity_id
_entity_poly.type
_entity_poly.pdbx_seq_one_letter_code
_entity_poly.pdbx_strand_id
1 'polypeptide(L)'
;MKIGTLCYITNNKETLMLHRIKKENDMHKNKWNGLGGKLIPGETPEECIIREVKEESGLDIKAPLLKGIITFPKFDDIDDWLVFVYTCNKFSGSLIECDEGELQWIPNQKLSNLNLWEGDKIFMKWLNKSNLFSAKFYYKNNSYVKHSVVFY
;
A
#
# COMPACT_ATOMS: atom_id res chain seq x y z
N MET A 1 10.71 -0.36 15.73
CA MET A 1 9.89 0.21 14.64
C MET A 1 10.11 -0.57 13.36
N LYS A 2 9.06 -0.93 12.69
CA LYS A 2 9.12 -1.58 11.38
C LYS A 2 8.89 -0.55 10.28
N ILE A 3 9.61 -0.68 9.18
CA ILE A 3 9.52 0.23 8.05
C ILE A 3 9.02 -0.54 6.84
N GLY A 4 7.95 -0.05 6.25
CA GLY A 4 7.34 -0.66 5.09
C GLY A 4 7.11 0.31 3.96
N THR A 5 6.72 -0.24 2.83
CA THR A 5 6.37 0.50 1.63
C THR A 5 5.03 0.04 1.09
N LEU A 6 4.36 0.91 0.39
CA LEU A 6 3.06 0.64 -0.23
C LEU A 6 2.99 1.40 -1.55
N CYS A 7 2.60 0.73 -2.61
CA CYS A 7 2.48 1.36 -3.93
C CYS A 7 1.14 1.06 -4.57
N TYR A 8 0.52 2.10 -5.09
CA TYR A 8 -0.68 2.00 -5.92
C TYR A 8 -0.28 2.23 -7.37
N ILE A 9 -0.33 1.16 -8.17
CA ILE A 9 0.05 1.19 -9.58
C ILE A 9 -1.20 1.46 -10.38
N THR A 10 -1.15 2.49 -11.24
CA THR A 10 -2.31 2.90 -12.02
C THR A 10 -2.03 2.81 -13.52
N ASN A 11 -3.06 2.43 -14.28
CA ASN A 11 -3.12 2.58 -15.72
C ASN A 11 -4.41 3.33 -16.03
N ASN A 12 -4.32 4.46 -16.73
CA ASN A 12 -5.50 5.25 -17.08
C ASN A 12 -6.51 5.39 -15.93
N LYS A 13 -7.52 4.51 -15.90
CA LYS A 13 -8.66 4.61 -14.97
C LYS A 13 -8.73 3.46 -13.97
N GLU A 14 -7.68 2.62 -13.91
CA GLU A 14 -7.67 1.46 -13.03
C GLU A 14 -6.45 1.47 -12.12
N THR A 15 -6.59 0.84 -10.96
CA THR A 15 -5.52 0.63 -9.99
C THR A 15 -5.35 -0.85 -9.72
N LEU A 16 -4.10 -1.30 -9.70
CA LEU A 16 -3.79 -2.70 -9.39
C LEU A 16 -3.91 -2.92 -7.88
N MET A 17 -4.77 -3.85 -7.51
CA MET A 17 -4.99 -4.19 -6.11
C MET A 17 -4.75 -5.67 -5.87
N LEU A 18 -4.29 -6.01 -4.68
CA LEU A 18 -4.06 -7.37 -4.22
C LEU A 18 -5.14 -7.75 -3.21
N HIS A 19 -5.91 -8.79 -3.55
CA HIS A 19 -6.89 -9.37 -2.62
C HIS A 19 -6.22 -10.47 -1.79
N ARG A 20 -6.02 -10.23 -0.50
CA ARG A 20 -5.25 -11.08 0.42
C ARG A 20 -6.09 -12.29 0.86
N ILE A 21 -6.09 -13.36 0.07
CA ILE A 21 -6.96 -14.52 0.29
C ILE A 21 -6.24 -15.87 0.35
N LYS A 22 -4.92 -15.91 0.14
CA LYS A 22 -4.19 -17.17 0.02
C LYS A 22 -3.54 -17.67 1.32
N LYS A 23 -3.27 -16.77 2.29
CA LYS A 23 -2.61 -17.13 3.56
C LYS A 23 -3.60 -17.08 4.72
N GLU A 24 -3.66 -18.17 5.50
CA GLU A 24 -4.58 -18.27 6.64
C GLU A 24 -4.24 -17.34 7.81
N ASN A 25 -2.94 -17.18 8.12
CA ASN A 25 -2.49 -16.38 9.25
C ASN A 25 -2.08 -14.96 8.85
N ASP A 26 -2.77 -14.39 7.87
CA ASP A 26 -2.52 -13.04 7.40
C ASP A 26 -3.44 -12.07 8.14
N MET A 27 -2.85 -11.07 8.83
CA MET A 27 -3.64 -10.04 9.52
C MET A 27 -4.47 -9.21 8.54
N HIS A 28 -4.07 -9.19 7.26
CA HIS A 28 -4.80 -8.51 6.19
C HIS A 28 -5.77 -9.45 5.46
N LYS A 29 -6.05 -10.62 6.01
CA LYS A 29 -6.88 -11.62 5.33
C LYS A 29 -8.20 -11.03 4.86
N ASN A 30 -8.54 -11.31 3.62
CA ASN A 30 -9.71 -10.82 2.91
C ASN A 30 -9.72 -9.30 2.64
N LYS A 31 -8.64 -8.60 2.97
CA LYS A 31 -8.49 -7.18 2.63
C LYS A 31 -7.91 -7.02 1.23
N TRP A 32 -8.24 -5.91 0.61
CA TRP A 32 -7.62 -5.46 -0.63
C TRP A 32 -6.58 -4.41 -0.29
N ASN A 33 -5.38 -4.59 -0.78
CA ASN A 33 -4.26 -3.69 -0.52
C ASN A 33 -3.56 -3.28 -1.81
N GLY A 34 -2.82 -2.18 -1.75
CA GLY A 34 -1.77 -1.92 -2.73
C GLY A 34 -0.63 -2.94 -2.55
N LEU A 35 0.40 -2.81 -3.36
CA LEU A 35 1.57 -3.70 -3.30
C LEU A 35 2.67 -3.08 -2.45
N GLY A 36 3.44 -3.91 -1.78
CA GLY A 36 4.55 -3.42 -0.98
C GLY A 36 5.02 -4.44 0.04
N GLY A 37 5.94 -4.02 0.89
CA GLY A 37 6.51 -4.88 1.92
C GLY A 37 7.52 -4.14 2.77
N LYS A 38 8.24 -4.89 3.58
CA LYS A 38 9.22 -4.35 4.52
C LYS A 38 10.55 -4.09 3.86
N LEU A 39 11.22 -3.00 4.28
CA LEU A 39 12.61 -2.76 3.89
C LEU A 39 13.51 -3.85 4.44
N ILE A 40 14.46 -4.27 3.64
CA ILE A 40 15.58 -5.08 4.11
C ILE A 40 16.78 -4.16 4.36
N PRO A 41 17.75 -4.58 5.21
CA PRO A 41 18.90 -3.75 5.52
C PRO A 41 19.63 -3.29 4.26
N GLY A 42 19.93 -1.98 4.19
CA GLY A 42 20.65 -1.39 3.08
C GLY A 42 19.81 -0.88 1.93
N GLU A 43 18.50 -1.17 1.92
CA GLU A 43 17.61 -0.66 0.88
C GLU A 43 17.12 0.76 1.18
N THR A 44 16.95 1.55 0.11
CA THR A 44 16.12 2.74 0.19
C THR A 44 14.65 2.33 0.07
N PRO A 45 13.69 3.19 0.49
CA PRO A 45 12.27 2.91 0.25
C PRO A 45 11.94 2.67 -1.22
N GLU A 46 12.59 3.40 -2.15
CA GLU A 46 12.39 3.22 -3.59
C GLU A 46 12.88 1.85 -4.06
N GLU A 47 14.06 1.45 -3.61
CA GLU A 47 14.58 0.11 -3.94
C GLU A 47 13.67 -0.98 -3.41
N CYS A 48 13.17 -0.82 -2.20
CA CYS A 48 12.24 -1.76 -1.58
C CYS A 48 10.94 -1.89 -2.40
N ILE A 49 10.33 -0.77 -2.77
CA ILE A 49 9.04 -0.85 -3.47
C ILE A 49 9.19 -1.43 -4.88
N ILE A 50 10.30 -1.14 -5.56
CA ILE A 50 10.58 -1.74 -6.87
C ILE A 50 10.74 -3.25 -6.73
N ARG A 51 11.48 -3.70 -5.73
CA ARG A 51 11.70 -5.13 -5.46
C ARG A 51 10.40 -5.84 -5.09
N GLU A 52 9.66 -5.29 -4.13
CA GLU A 52 8.41 -5.90 -3.65
C GLU A 52 7.35 -5.99 -4.75
N VAL A 53 7.20 -4.94 -5.55
CA VAL A 53 6.25 -4.98 -6.68
C VAL A 53 6.64 -6.06 -7.67
N LYS A 54 7.93 -6.21 -7.96
CA LYS A 54 8.42 -7.26 -8.86
C LYS A 54 8.12 -8.64 -8.31
N GLU A 55 8.40 -8.87 -7.03
CA GLU A 55 8.15 -10.17 -6.38
C GLU A 55 6.67 -10.53 -6.35
N GLU A 56 5.81 -9.56 -6.04
CA GLU A 56 4.38 -9.81 -5.87
C GLU A 56 3.62 -9.86 -7.19
N SER A 57 4.01 -9.07 -8.18
CA SER A 57 3.20 -8.90 -9.40
C SER A 57 3.91 -9.26 -10.69
N GLY A 58 5.22 -9.34 -10.70
CA GLY A 58 6.00 -9.51 -11.95
C GLY A 58 6.24 -8.22 -12.70
N LEU A 59 5.69 -7.10 -12.24
CA LEU A 59 5.85 -5.82 -12.93
C LEU A 59 7.16 -5.12 -12.54
N ASP A 60 7.79 -4.51 -13.54
CA ASP A 60 8.94 -3.63 -13.35
C ASP A 60 8.45 -2.19 -13.36
N ILE A 61 8.37 -1.58 -12.19
CA ILE A 61 7.95 -0.18 -12.07
C ILE A 61 9.14 0.75 -12.20
N LYS A 62 8.89 1.95 -12.74
CA LYS A 62 9.91 3.00 -12.90
C LYS A 62 9.39 4.30 -12.31
N ALA A 63 10.30 5.03 -11.66
CA ALA A 63 10.03 6.35 -11.11
C ALA A 63 8.78 6.38 -10.21
N PRO A 64 8.71 5.53 -9.17
CA PRO A 64 7.61 5.61 -8.21
C PRO A 64 7.62 6.99 -7.54
N LEU A 65 6.44 7.58 -7.39
CA LEU A 65 6.29 8.92 -6.84
C LEU A 65 5.88 8.82 -5.38
N LEU A 66 6.69 9.37 -4.47
CA LEU A 66 6.36 9.39 -3.05
C LEU A 66 5.20 10.37 -2.81
N LYS A 67 4.12 9.85 -2.24
CA LYS A 67 2.92 10.64 -1.94
C LYS A 67 2.81 11.00 -0.47
N GLY A 68 3.31 10.15 0.41
CA GLY A 68 3.24 10.43 1.83
C GLY A 68 3.93 9.39 2.67
N ILE A 69 3.97 9.68 3.97
CA ILE A 69 4.52 8.80 4.99
C ILE A 69 3.45 8.66 6.07
N ILE A 70 3.19 7.42 6.48
CA ILE A 70 2.17 7.14 7.49
C ILE A 70 2.81 6.40 8.66
N THR A 71 2.52 6.90 9.86
CA THR A 71 2.86 6.22 11.10
C THR A 71 1.64 5.45 11.59
N PHE A 72 1.82 4.17 11.89
CA PHE A 72 0.79 3.30 12.48
C PHE A 72 1.30 2.84 13.84
N PRO A 73 0.93 3.53 14.94
CA PRO A 73 1.38 3.11 16.27
C PRO A 73 0.83 1.72 16.59
N LYS A 74 1.73 0.80 16.91
CA LYS A 74 1.43 -0.57 17.37
C LYS A 74 0.31 -1.25 16.56
N PHE A 75 0.37 -1.12 15.25
CA PHE A 75 -0.64 -1.67 14.36
C PHE A 75 -0.79 -3.18 14.53
N ASP A 76 0.34 -3.88 14.74
CA ASP A 76 0.36 -5.33 14.97
C ASP A 76 0.40 -5.68 16.48
N ASP A 77 0.01 -4.73 17.34
CA ASP A 77 0.04 -4.83 18.81
C ASP A 77 1.45 -4.95 19.41
N ILE A 78 2.49 -4.91 18.59
CA ILE A 78 3.88 -5.08 19.04
C ILE A 78 4.70 -3.86 18.66
N ASP A 79 4.78 -3.53 17.37
CA ASP A 79 5.66 -2.50 16.83
C ASP A 79 4.89 -1.36 16.19
N ASP A 80 5.51 -0.17 16.27
CA ASP A 80 5.09 0.93 15.42
C ASP A 80 5.55 0.68 13.99
N TRP A 81 4.73 1.04 13.03
CA TRP A 81 5.05 0.94 11.62
C TRP A 81 5.19 2.32 11.00
N LEU A 82 6.20 2.49 10.19
CA LEU A 82 6.38 3.67 9.34
C LEU A 82 6.27 3.20 7.90
N VAL A 83 5.31 3.73 7.14
CA VAL A 83 5.03 3.27 5.79
C VAL A 83 5.18 4.42 4.78
N PHE A 84 6.05 4.20 3.79
CA PHE A 84 6.23 5.11 2.66
C PHE A 84 5.20 4.75 1.59
N VAL A 85 4.37 5.70 1.19
CA VAL A 85 3.27 5.48 0.25
C VAL A 85 3.61 6.11 -1.10
N TYR A 86 3.56 5.28 -2.14
CA TYR A 86 3.89 5.64 -3.51
C TYR A 86 2.72 5.45 -4.46
N THR A 87 2.72 6.21 -5.54
CA THR A 87 1.94 5.90 -6.74
C THR A 87 2.91 5.71 -7.89
N CYS A 88 2.52 4.90 -8.87
CA CYS A 88 3.32 4.68 -10.06
C CYS A 88 2.44 4.38 -11.26
N ASN A 89 2.72 5.04 -12.39
CA ASN A 89 2.01 4.79 -13.64
C ASN A 89 2.94 4.35 -14.78
N LYS A 90 4.22 4.12 -14.47
CA LYS A 90 5.22 3.69 -15.45
C LYS A 90 5.68 2.29 -15.09
N PHE A 91 5.29 1.32 -15.89
CA PHE A 91 5.63 -0.07 -15.64
C PHE A 91 5.68 -0.87 -16.93
N SER A 92 6.34 -2.02 -16.86
CA SER A 92 6.41 -2.99 -17.94
C SER A 92 6.31 -4.40 -17.36
N GLY A 93 6.21 -5.39 -18.24
CA GLY A 93 6.11 -6.78 -17.82
C GLY A 93 4.67 -7.27 -17.79
N SER A 94 4.49 -8.48 -17.31
CA SER A 94 3.19 -9.16 -17.25
C SER A 94 2.93 -9.62 -15.83
N LEU A 95 1.67 -9.62 -15.42
CA LEU A 95 1.29 -10.11 -14.10
C LEU A 95 1.60 -11.59 -13.96
N ILE A 96 2.17 -11.94 -12.81
CA ILE A 96 2.39 -13.32 -12.39
C ILE A 96 1.39 -13.68 -11.30
N GLU A 97 1.31 -14.98 -10.98
CA GLU A 97 0.51 -15.42 -9.84
C GLU A 97 1.21 -14.99 -8.54
N CYS A 98 0.44 -14.37 -7.63
CA CYS A 98 0.95 -13.90 -6.34
C CYS A 98 0.65 -14.92 -5.25
N ASP A 99 1.66 -15.23 -4.42
CA ASP A 99 1.51 -16.20 -3.33
C ASP A 99 0.60 -15.73 -2.20
N GLU A 100 0.38 -14.43 -2.09
CA GLU A 100 -0.40 -13.85 -0.99
C GLU A 100 -1.88 -13.65 -1.33
N GLY A 101 -2.22 -13.65 -2.61
CA GLY A 101 -3.60 -13.40 -3.02
C GLY A 101 -3.75 -13.28 -4.51
N GLU A 102 -4.83 -12.65 -4.92
CA GLU A 102 -5.16 -12.43 -6.32
C GLU A 102 -4.99 -10.96 -6.69
N LEU A 103 -4.29 -10.72 -7.80
CA LEU A 103 -4.10 -9.39 -8.37
C LEU A 103 -5.22 -9.08 -9.35
N GLN A 104 -5.75 -7.86 -9.26
CA GLN A 104 -6.81 -7.42 -10.16
C GLN A 104 -6.72 -5.93 -10.40
N TRP A 105 -6.91 -5.53 -11.65
CA TRP A 105 -7.08 -4.14 -12.02
C TRP A 105 -8.51 -3.71 -11.69
N ILE A 106 -8.64 -2.75 -10.78
CA ILE A 106 -9.93 -2.27 -10.29
C ILE A 106 -10.19 -0.88 -10.85
N PRO A 107 -11.35 -0.64 -11.48
CA PRO A 107 -11.72 0.73 -11.86
C PRO A 107 -11.68 1.66 -10.65
N ASN A 108 -11.04 2.82 -10.82
CA ASN A 108 -10.83 3.75 -9.69
C ASN A 108 -12.11 4.12 -8.97
N GLN A 109 -13.21 4.25 -9.70
CA GLN A 109 -14.52 4.56 -9.11
C GLN A 109 -15.09 3.44 -8.25
N LYS A 110 -14.55 2.22 -8.35
CA LYS A 110 -15.00 1.06 -7.57
C LYS A 110 -14.10 0.75 -6.39
N LEU A 111 -12.97 1.45 -6.23
CA LEU A 111 -12.02 1.19 -5.15
C LEU A 111 -12.67 1.30 -3.77
N SER A 112 -13.53 2.29 -3.56
CA SER A 112 -14.19 2.50 -2.26
C SER A 112 -15.18 1.39 -1.89
N ASN A 113 -15.58 0.55 -2.84
CA ASN A 113 -16.48 -0.57 -2.61
C ASN A 113 -15.75 -1.84 -2.18
N LEU A 114 -14.43 -1.85 -2.24
CA LEU A 114 -13.63 -3.00 -1.81
C LEU A 114 -13.56 -3.07 -0.30
N ASN A 115 -13.27 -4.26 0.22
CA ASN A 115 -13.00 -4.46 1.64
C ASN A 115 -11.59 -3.94 1.95
N LEU A 116 -11.48 -2.64 2.18
CA LEU A 116 -10.25 -1.95 2.53
C LEU A 116 -10.16 -1.77 4.05
N TRP A 117 -8.94 -1.57 4.56
CA TRP A 117 -8.78 -0.99 5.88
C TRP A 117 -9.42 0.41 5.87
N GLU A 118 -10.07 0.79 6.95
CA GLU A 118 -10.78 2.09 7.01
C GLU A 118 -9.85 3.28 6.75
N GLY A 119 -8.63 3.24 7.26
CA GLY A 119 -7.65 4.29 7.01
C GLY A 119 -7.25 4.39 5.55
N ASP A 120 -7.19 3.26 4.84
CA ASP A 120 -6.86 3.24 3.42
C ASP A 120 -7.90 4.01 2.61
N LYS A 121 -9.18 3.88 2.95
CA LYS A 121 -10.25 4.64 2.31
C LYS A 121 -10.05 6.14 2.45
N ILE A 122 -9.44 6.56 3.55
CA ILE A 122 -9.18 7.97 3.84
C ILE A 122 -7.97 8.47 3.04
N PHE A 123 -6.79 7.84 3.21
CA PHE A 123 -5.58 8.38 2.60
C PHE A 123 -5.51 8.14 1.09
N MET A 124 -6.22 7.15 0.56
CA MET A 124 -6.24 6.95 -0.90
C MET A 124 -6.83 8.15 -1.64
N LYS A 125 -7.70 8.92 -0.98
CA LYS A 125 -8.22 10.16 -1.54
C LYS A 125 -7.16 11.25 -1.66
N TRP A 126 -6.09 11.16 -0.88
CA TRP A 126 -4.99 12.14 -0.89
C TRP A 126 -3.97 11.86 -1.99
N LEU A 127 -4.00 10.67 -2.59
CA LEU A 127 -3.01 10.25 -3.59
C LEU A 127 -3.07 11.09 -4.88
N ASN A 128 -4.21 11.72 -5.16
CA ASN A 128 -4.37 12.59 -6.32
C ASN A 128 -3.94 14.04 -6.08
N LYS A 129 -3.60 14.38 -4.84
CA LYS A 129 -3.13 15.73 -4.49
C LYS A 129 -1.65 15.88 -4.86
N SER A 130 -1.24 17.10 -5.18
CA SER A 130 0.17 17.40 -5.42
C SER A 130 1.00 17.46 -4.14
N ASN A 131 0.36 17.61 -2.99
CA ASN A 131 1.03 17.76 -1.70
C ASN A 131 1.57 16.42 -1.19
N LEU A 132 2.76 16.47 -0.61
CA LEU A 132 3.26 15.38 0.21
C LEU A 132 2.52 15.42 1.55
N PHE A 133 2.14 14.26 2.09
CA PHE A 133 1.49 14.22 3.40
C PHE A 133 2.30 13.40 4.41
N SER A 134 2.15 13.75 5.67
CA SER A 134 2.61 12.96 6.80
C SER A 134 1.41 12.72 7.70
N ALA A 135 1.09 11.47 7.94
CA ALA A 135 -0.13 11.12 8.66
C ALA A 135 0.15 10.09 9.76
N LYS A 136 -0.77 10.01 10.69
CA LYS A 136 -0.78 8.98 11.71
C LYS A 136 -2.18 8.39 11.82
N PHE A 137 -2.28 7.07 11.72
CA PHE A 137 -3.54 6.35 11.82
C PHE A 137 -3.51 5.41 13.01
N TYR A 138 -4.49 5.55 13.90
CA TYR A 138 -4.63 4.70 15.07
C TYR A 138 -5.66 3.63 14.82
N TYR A 139 -5.26 2.38 15.09
CA TYR A 139 -6.13 1.21 15.09
C TYR A 139 -6.11 0.57 16.47
N LYS A 140 -7.23 -0.04 16.86
CA LYS A 140 -7.34 -0.84 18.06
C LYS A 140 -8.18 -2.08 17.73
N ASN A 141 -7.63 -3.27 17.98
CA ASN A 141 -8.29 -4.54 17.65
C ASN A 141 -8.74 -4.57 16.18
N ASN A 142 -7.85 -4.14 15.28
CA ASN A 142 -8.06 -4.08 13.83
C ASN A 142 -9.17 -3.10 13.39
N SER A 143 -9.62 -2.24 14.28
CA SER A 143 -10.62 -1.22 13.98
C SER A 143 -10.00 0.17 14.00
N TYR A 144 -10.36 0.98 13.00
CA TYR A 144 -9.94 2.36 12.91
C TYR A 144 -10.49 3.17 14.08
N VAL A 145 -9.62 3.99 14.69
CA VAL A 145 -10.00 4.88 15.80
C VAL A 145 -10.00 6.34 15.36
N LYS A 146 -8.85 6.83 14.90
CA LYS A 146 -8.69 8.23 14.49
C LYS A 146 -7.43 8.39 13.65
N HIS A 147 -7.28 9.56 13.05
CA HIS A 147 -6.06 9.92 12.34
C HIS A 147 -5.73 11.40 12.51
N SER A 148 -4.51 11.76 12.17
CA SER A 148 -4.08 13.13 11.98
C SER A 148 -3.23 13.22 10.72
N VAL A 149 -3.18 14.39 10.09
CA VAL A 149 -2.41 14.57 8.85
C VAL A 149 -1.88 15.99 8.74
N VAL A 150 -0.70 16.11 8.15
CA VAL A 150 -0.09 17.38 7.75
C VAL A 150 0.19 17.29 6.26
N PHE A 151 -0.22 18.30 5.50
CA PHE A 151 0.07 18.41 4.07
C PHE A 151 1.15 19.47 3.87
N TYR A 152 2.09 19.19 2.95
CA TYR A 152 3.21 20.08 2.61
C TYR A 152 3.04 20.73 1.26
#